data_8d2b3e770e4ab3573175e252be828e9d
#
_entry.id   8d2b3e770e4ab3573175e252be828e9d
#
_cell.length_a   1.000
_cell.length_b   1.000
_cell.length_c   1.000
_cell.angle_alpha   90.00
_cell.angle_beta   90.00
_cell.angle_gamma   90.00
#
_symmetry.space_group_name_H-M   'P 1'
#
loop_
_entity.id
_entity.type
_entity.pdbx_description
1 polymer ?
#
loop_
_entity_poly.entity_id
_entity_poly.type
_entity_poly.pdbx_seq_one_letter_code
_entity_poly.pdbx_strand_id
1 'polypeptide(L)'
;MKIKVVDMPYEQALAQPREKHTLPRRPSMLFRTLLRALSAPDLRATHFRCDRVGMERLGPDEPCLVLMNHSCFLDLKIAAAVLYPRPFNIVCTSDGFVGKAGLMRALGCIPTRKFQPDTALVRDMLYAVKKLKSSILLYPEASYSFDGTATPLPESLGKCVKALGVPVVLLRTCGAFARDPLYNGLQNRRVNVSAELRYLLSPEEAAEKSADKINALLADEFSFDNFRWQQENGVVVNEPFRADGLNRVLYKCPHCGTEGETEGRGTELICRDCGVRYRLTELGALECENAEAKFTHVPDWYAWERACVREELEQGSYLLDAPVSICVMVNFRQICRVGEGRLRHDANGFRLTGCGGKLDFTQKPETSYSLYADYFWYELGDMICIGDRDVLYYCFPQGKGDVVAKTRLAAEELYKLKRAERAAKNG
;
A
#
# COMPACT_ATOMS: atom_id res chain seq x y z
N MET A 1 -3.31 15.01 5.93
CA MET A 1 -2.77 15.17 7.33
C MET A 1 -1.29 15.49 7.24
N LYS A 2 -0.87 16.70 7.62
CA LYS A 2 0.51 17.15 7.44
C LYS A 2 1.48 16.42 8.38
N ILE A 3 2.66 16.09 7.86
CA ILE A 3 3.79 15.53 8.61
C ILE A 3 4.81 16.63 8.91
N LYS A 4 5.52 16.54 10.04
CA LYS A 4 6.55 17.50 10.38
C LYS A 4 7.81 17.26 9.55
N VAL A 5 8.15 18.19 8.66
CA VAL A 5 9.38 18.19 7.86
C VAL A 5 10.27 19.34 8.31
N VAL A 6 11.58 19.09 8.43
CA VAL A 6 12.58 20.07 8.85
C VAL A 6 13.79 19.97 7.93
N ASP A 7 14.27 21.09 7.42
CA ASP A 7 15.49 21.16 6.63
C ASP A 7 16.73 21.00 7.53
N MET A 8 17.66 20.13 7.14
CA MET A 8 18.81 19.79 7.99
C MET A 8 19.91 19.13 7.14
N PRO A 9 21.21 19.38 7.43
CA PRO A 9 22.31 18.66 6.78
C PRO A 9 22.20 17.15 6.99
N TYR A 10 22.57 16.36 5.97
CA TYR A 10 22.46 14.90 5.98
C TYR A 10 23.14 14.25 7.20
N GLU A 11 24.39 14.64 7.50
CA GLU A 11 25.14 14.10 8.63
C GLU A 11 24.46 14.40 9.98
N GLN A 12 23.88 15.60 10.12
CA GLN A 12 23.14 15.98 11.31
C GLN A 12 21.83 15.16 11.45
N ALA A 13 21.16 14.87 10.33
CA ALA A 13 19.99 14.00 10.33
C ALA A 13 20.34 12.59 10.78
N LEU A 14 21.45 12.02 10.29
CA LEU A 14 21.93 10.69 10.68
C LEU A 14 22.43 10.61 12.11
N ALA A 15 22.96 11.70 12.67
CA ALA A 15 23.44 11.76 14.04
C ALA A 15 22.31 11.81 15.08
N GLN A 16 21.05 11.95 14.66
CA GLN A 16 19.91 11.93 15.58
C GLN A 16 19.78 10.57 16.28
N PRO A 17 19.34 10.58 17.57
CA PRO A 17 19.08 9.34 18.30
C PRO A 17 18.07 8.47 17.57
N ARG A 18 18.34 7.17 17.44
CA ARG A 18 17.42 6.19 16.87
C ARG A 18 16.20 6.01 17.76
N GLU A 19 15.08 5.63 17.16
CA GLU A 19 13.87 5.31 17.91
C GLU A 19 14.11 4.06 18.78
N LYS A 20 13.75 4.17 20.07
CA LYS A 20 13.81 3.04 20.99
C LYS A 20 12.55 2.18 20.84
N HIS A 21 12.71 0.86 20.80
CA HIS A 21 11.59 -0.06 20.84
C HIS A 21 10.72 0.19 22.07
N THR A 22 9.41 0.16 21.86
CA THR A 22 8.42 0.32 22.92
C THR A 22 7.31 -0.70 22.70
N LEU A 23 7.00 -1.48 23.73
CA LEU A 23 5.95 -2.48 23.67
C LEU A 23 4.59 -1.88 23.30
N PRO A 24 3.75 -2.61 22.54
CA PRO A 24 2.40 -2.19 22.21
C PRO A 24 1.55 -1.91 23.45
N ARG A 25 0.55 -1.06 23.29
CA ARG A 25 -0.45 -0.77 24.31
C ARG A 25 -1.84 -1.21 23.83
N ARG A 26 -2.63 -1.76 24.72
CA ARG A 26 -4.04 -2.03 24.44
C ARG A 26 -4.79 -0.70 24.36
N PRO A 27 -5.52 -0.41 23.27
CA PRO A 27 -6.32 0.82 23.19
C PRO A 27 -7.44 0.80 24.23
N SER A 28 -7.57 1.90 24.98
CA SER A 28 -8.60 2.03 26.00
C SER A 28 -10.01 2.07 25.38
N MET A 29 -11.05 1.79 26.19
CA MET A 29 -12.43 1.90 25.72
C MET A 29 -12.74 3.33 25.23
N LEU A 30 -12.23 4.34 25.93
CA LEU A 30 -12.39 5.74 25.54
C LEU A 30 -11.88 6.00 24.13
N PHE A 31 -10.65 5.57 23.81
CA PHE A 31 -10.08 5.76 22.46
C PHE A 31 -10.84 4.98 21.40
N ARG A 32 -11.28 3.76 21.67
CA ARG A 32 -12.10 2.96 20.74
C ARG A 32 -13.43 3.62 20.44
N THR A 33 -14.10 4.12 21.48
CA THR A 33 -15.39 4.85 21.35
C THR A 33 -15.22 6.16 20.59
N LEU A 34 -14.16 6.92 20.89
CA LEU A 34 -13.83 8.16 20.17
C LEU A 34 -13.55 7.89 18.69
N LEU A 35 -12.73 6.89 18.37
CA LEU A 35 -12.41 6.54 17.00
C LEU A 35 -13.68 6.13 16.22
N ARG A 36 -14.56 5.30 16.83
CA ARG A 36 -15.86 4.95 16.25
C ARG A 36 -16.72 6.18 16.01
N ALA A 37 -16.81 7.07 16.98
CA ALA A 37 -17.62 8.29 16.87
C ALA A 37 -17.11 9.20 15.74
N LEU A 38 -15.80 9.39 15.64
CA LEU A 38 -15.15 10.17 14.56
C LEU A 38 -15.30 9.51 13.18
N SER A 39 -15.49 8.20 13.14
CA SER A 39 -15.70 7.46 11.88
C SER A 39 -17.15 7.57 11.37
N ALA A 40 -18.11 7.79 12.24
CA ALA A 40 -19.53 7.73 11.92
C ALA A 40 -19.99 8.70 10.80
N PRO A 41 -19.52 9.96 10.71
CA PRO A 41 -19.94 10.86 9.63
C PRO A 41 -19.56 10.33 8.22
N ASP A 42 -18.33 9.86 8.05
CA ASP A 42 -17.88 9.34 6.75
C ASP A 42 -18.58 8.03 6.37
N LEU A 43 -18.80 7.16 7.35
CA LEU A 43 -19.52 5.90 7.13
C LEU A 43 -21.00 6.15 6.78
N ARG A 44 -21.63 7.18 7.35
CA ARG A 44 -22.98 7.59 6.95
C ARG A 44 -22.98 8.18 5.54
N ALA A 45 -22.01 9.02 5.21
CA ALA A 45 -21.90 9.64 3.88
C ALA A 45 -21.67 8.61 2.76
N THR A 46 -21.12 7.44 3.08
CA THR A 46 -20.91 6.34 2.14
C THR A 46 -21.98 5.25 2.23
N HIS A 47 -23.07 5.48 2.98
CA HIS A 47 -24.14 4.48 3.23
C HIS A 47 -23.57 3.11 3.62
N PHE A 48 -22.52 3.10 4.44
CA PHE A 48 -21.75 1.91 4.78
C PHE A 48 -22.60 0.79 5.35
N ARG A 49 -22.39 -0.43 4.84
CA ARG A 49 -23.00 -1.68 5.34
C ARG A 49 -21.92 -2.73 5.53
N CYS A 50 -22.13 -3.64 6.48
CA CYS A 50 -21.20 -4.73 6.75
C CYS A 50 -21.96 -6.03 6.99
N ASP A 51 -21.70 -7.02 6.16
CA ASP A 51 -22.18 -8.38 6.35
C ASP A 51 -21.23 -9.16 7.26
N ARG A 52 -21.79 -10.08 8.06
CA ARG A 52 -21.04 -10.88 9.02
C ARG A 52 -21.26 -12.36 8.73
N VAL A 53 -20.17 -13.08 8.39
CA VAL A 53 -20.22 -14.47 7.97
C VAL A 53 -19.40 -15.34 8.94
N GLY A 54 -20.04 -16.30 9.59
CA GLY A 54 -19.39 -17.22 10.54
C GLY A 54 -18.83 -16.55 11.80
N MET A 55 -19.20 -15.31 12.08
CA MET A 55 -18.65 -14.55 13.20
C MET A 55 -19.14 -15.02 14.57
N GLU A 56 -20.18 -15.83 14.63
CA GLU A 56 -20.65 -16.53 15.83
C GLU A 56 -19.63 -17.54 16.37
N ARG A 57 -18.69 -18.01 15.53
CA ARG A 57 -17.55 -18.87 15.90
C ARG A 57 -16.50 -18.13 16.74
N LEU A 58 -16.46 -16.79 16.67
CA LEU A 58 -15.47 -15.98 17.39
C LEU A 58 -15.99 -15.58 18.76
N GLY A 59 -15.34 -16.05 19.81
CA GLY A 59 -15.68 -15.69 21.19
C GLY A 59 -15.66 -14.17 21.43
N PRO A 60 -16.51 -13.63 22.33
CA PRO A 60 -16.65 -12.17 22.53
C PRO A 60 -15.34 -11.48 22.92
N ASP A 61 -14.52 -12.12 23.74
CA ASP A 61 -13.24 -11.60 24.24
C ASP A 61 -12.02 -12.32 23.62
N GLU A 62 -12.24 -13.19 22.66
CA GLU A 62 -11.18 -13.95 21.98
C GLU A 62 -10.41 -13.05 21.01
N PRO A 63 -9.08 -12.87 21.17
CA PRO A 63 -8.29 -12.11 20.23
C PRO A 63 -8.20 -12.85 18.88
N CYS A 64 -8.26 -12.11 17.79
CA CYS A 64 -8.11 -12.64 16.43
C CYS A 64 -7.13 -11.81 15.60
N LEU A 65 -6.64 -12.40 14.52
CA LEU A 65 -5.94 -11.69 13.45
C LEU A 65 -6.97 -11.26 12.40
N VAL A 66 -7.19 -9.96 12.28
CA VAL A 66 -8.04 -9.38 11.24
C VAL A 66 -7.14 -8.98 10.08
N LEU A 67 -7.33 -9.63 8.94
CA LEU A 67 -6.68 -9.29 7.68
C LEU A 67 -7.65 -8.44 6.85
N MET A 68 -7.19 -7.29 6.36
CA MET A 68 -8.03 -6.35 5.64
C MET A 68 -7.32 -5.90 4.36
N ASN A 69 -8.06 -5.84 3.23
CA ASN A 69 -7.56 -5.22 2.00
C ASN A 69 -7.36 -3.71 2.20
N HIS A 70 -6.42 -3.12 1.45
CA HIS A 70 -6.02 -1.73 1.67
C HIS A 70 -6.29 -0.88 0.44
N SER A 71 -7.40 -0.14 0.48
CA SER A 71 -7.92 0.61 -0.66
C SER A 71 -7.79 2.11 -0.51
N CYS A 72 -8.10 2.65 0.68
CA CYS A 72 -8.13 4.09 0.91
C CYS A 72 -8.13 4.47 2.41
N PHE A 73 -8.18 5.77 2.70
CA PHE A 73 -8.21 6.29 4.08
C PHE A 73 -9.46 5.91 4.88
N LEU A 74 -10.53 5.44 4.22
CA LEU A 74 -11.76 4.99 4.89
C LEU A 74 -11.56 3.66 5.63
N ASP A 75 -10.58 2.85 5.25
CA ASP A 75 -10.37 1.49 5.77
C ASP A 75 -10.23 1.45 7.30
N LEU A 76 -9.47 2.37 7.88
CA LEU A 76 -9.35 2.49 9.34
C LEU A 76 -10.69 2.80 10.02
N LYS A 77 -11.52 3.65 9.41
CA LYS A 77 -12.84 4.04 9.93
C LYS A 77 -13.82 2.87 9.89
N ILE A 78 -13.75 2.08 8.80
CA ILE A 78 -14.51 0.83 8.66
C ILE A 78 -14.11 -0.15 9.76
N ALA A 79 -12.80 -0.43 9.91
CA ALA A 79 -12.32 -1.34 10.93
C ALA A 79 -12.73 -0.90 12.35
N ALA A 80 -12.62 0.40 12.66
CA ALA A 80 -13.01 0.96 13.94
C ALA A 80 -14.51 0.78 14.26
N ALA A 81 -15.37 0.90 13.24
CA ALA A 81 -16.80 0.70 13.42
C ALA A 81 -17.20 -0.77 13.54
N VAL A 82 -16.63 -1.61 12.65
CA VAL A 82 -16.99 -3.02 12.50
C VAL A 82 -16.51 -3.87 13.68
N LEU A 83 -15.30 -3.57 14.19
CA LEU A 83 -14.68 -4.33 15.28
C LEU A 83 -15.12 -3.84 16.68
N TYR A 84 -15.75 -2.66 16.80
CA TYR A 84 -16.20 -2.16 18.10
C TYR A 84 -17.22 -3.12 18.77
N PRO A 85 -17.12 -3.38 20.08
CA PRO A 85 -16.20 -2.83 21.08
C PRO A 85 -14.89 -3.60 21.26
N ARG A 86 -14.57 -4.58 20.41
CA ARG A 86 -13.37 -5.42 20.49
C ARG A 86 -12.10 -4.56 20.45
N PRO A 87 -11.14 -4.75 21.39
CA PRO A 87 -9.85 -4.09 21.32
C PRO A 87 -9.02 -4.68 20.19
N PHE A 88 -8.37 -3.83 19.41
CA PHE A 88 -7.43 -4.26 18.39
C PHE A 88 -6.23 -3.31 18.30
N ASN A 89 -5.06 -3.88 18.02
CA ASN A 89 -3.86 -3.15 17.70
C ASN A 89 -3.70 -3.13 16.18
N ILE A 90 -3.22 -2.00 15.64
CA ILE A 90 -3.13 -1.75 14.21
C ILE A 90 -1.67 -1.77 13.81
N VAL A 91 -1.28 -2.65 12.88
CA VAL A 91 0.03 -2.56 12.24
C VAL A 91 -0.01 -1.44 11.21
N CYS A 92 0.83 -0.42 11.40
CA CYS A 92 0.88 0.73 10.51
C CYS A 92 2.30 1.21 10.27
N THR A 93 2.49 1.95 9.19
CA THR A 93 3.82 2.44 8.80
C THR A 93 4.45 3.38 9.83
N SER A 94 5.76 3.29 9.99
CA SER A 94 6.55 4.04 10.95
C SER A 94 6.44 5.56 10.78
N ASP A 95 6.31 6.05 9.56
CA ASP A 95 6.12 7.48 9.27
C ASP A 95 4.80 8.03 9.84
N GLY A 96 3.78 7.18 9.98
CA GLY A 96 2.54 7.52 10.66
C GLY A 96 2.72 7.97 12.12
N PHE A 97 3.85 7.65 12.75
CA PHE A 97 4.18 8.04 14.14
C PHE A 97 4.85 9.41 14.24
N VAL A 98 5.35 9.96 13.15
CA VAL A 98 6.14 11.20 13.17
C VAL A 98 5.34 12.36 13.79
N GLY A 99 5.91 12.93 14.85
CA GLY A 99 5.32 14.04 15.60
C GLY A 99 4.13 13.68 16.51
N LYS A 100 3.68 12.41 16.51
CA LYS A 100 2.49 11.97 17.27
C LYS A 100 2.60 10.55 17.83
N ALA A 101 3.81 10.07 18.06
CA ALA A 101 4.06 8.69 18.51
C ALA A 101 3.28 8.31 19.79
N GLY A 102 3.12 9.22 20.74
CA GLY A 102 2.33 8.99 21.96
C GLY A 102 0.87 8.70 21.66
N LEU A 103 0.24 9.49 20.79
CA LEU A 103 -1.15 9.28 20.36
C LEU A 103 -1.31 7.97 19.59
N MET A 104 -0.41 7.70 18.62
CA MET A 104 -0.46 6.47 17.84
C MET A 104 -0.38 5.22 18.73
N ARG A 105 0.53 5.22 19.73
CA ARG A 105 0.62 4.14 20.72
C ARG A 105 -0.63 4.02 21.60
N ALA A 106 -1.24 5.14 21.99
CA ALA A 106 -2.49 5.15 22.78
C ALA A 106 -3.68 4.60 21.98
N LEU A 107 -3.69 4.80 20.66
CA LEU A 107 -4.65 4.22 19.73
C LEU A 107 -4.37 2.73 19.42
N GLY A 108 -3.31 2.16 19.98
CA GLY A 108 -2.94 0.76 19.78
C GLY A 108 -2.11 0.50 18.51
N CYS A 109 -1.57 1.52 17.87
CA CYS A 109 -0.75 1.35 16.67
C CYS A 109 0.61 0.70 17.00
N ILE A 110 1.03 -0.24 16.16
CA ILE A 110 2.32 -0.93 16.17
C ILE A 110 3.09 -0.47 14.93
N PRO A 111 4.25 0.18 15.08
CA PRO A 111 5.01 0.67 13.94
C PRO A 111 5.67 -0.48 13.18
N THR A 112 5.65 -0.40 11.85
CA THR A 112 6.41 -1.29 10.96
C THR A 112 7.09 -0.51 9.85
N ARG A 113 8.12 -1.09 9.27
CA ARG A 113 8.74 -0.62 8.02
C ARG A 113 8.23 -1.48 6.89
N LYS A 114 7.60 -0.84 5.91
CA LYS A 114 6.97 -1.55 4.79
C LYS A 114 8.00 -2.38 4.04
N PHE A 115 7.59 -3.58 3.66
CA PHE A 115 8.33 -4.51 2.79
C PHE A 115 9.69 -4.98 3.32
N GLN A 116 9.98 -4.77 4.59
CA GLN A 116 11.21 -5.26 5.23
C GLN A 116 10.89 -6.37 6.24
N PRO A 117 11.75 -7.41 6.34
CA PRO A 117 11.61 -8.42 7.38
C PRO A 117 11.73 -7.79 8.78
N ASP A 118 10.70 -7.95 9.60
CA ASP A 118 10.67 -7.37 10.94
C ASP A 118 10.26 -8.40 12.00
N THR A 119 11.25 -9.00 12.66
CA THR A 119 11.01 -9.94 13.75
C THR A 119 10.47 -9.26 15.02
N ALA A 120 10.73 -7.97 15.20
CA ALA A 120 10.19 -7.19 16.32
C ALA A 120 8.68 -7.03 16.16
N LEU A 121 8.20 -6.78 14.94
CA LEU A 121 6.77 -6.73 14.64
C LEU A 121 6.05 -8.01 15.05
N VAL A 122 6.59 -9.18 14.69
CA VAL A 122 5.97 -10.47 15.06
C VAL A 122 5.92 -10.63 16.58
N ARG A 123 6.97 -10.25 17.32
CA ARG A 123 6.98 -10.29 18.79
C ARG A 123 5.95 -9.34 19.39
N ASP A 124 5.80 -8.14 18.81
CA ASP A 124 4.83 -7.15 19.26
C ASP A 124 3.39 -7.62 19.02
N MET A 125 3.10 -8.22 17.87
CA MET A 125 1.81 -8.85 17.60
C MET A 125 1.51 -9.98 18.59
N LEU A 126 2.49 -10.86 18.85
CA LEU A 126 2.35 -11.93 19.85
C LEU A 126 2.12 -11.37 21.25
N TYR A 127 2.80 -10.30 21.63
CA TYR A 127 2.59 -9.63 22.91
C TYR A 127 1.16 -9.06 23.01
N ALA A 128 0.69 -8.37 21.96
CA ALA A 128 -0.65 -7.82 21.91
C ALA A 128 -1.72 -8.90 22.07
N VAL A 129 -1.60 -10.02 21.34
CA VAL A 129 -2.55 -11.12 21.39
C VAL A 129 -2.50 -11.86 22.75
N LYS A 130 -1.29 -12.30 23.17
CA LYS A 130 -1.15 -13.18 24.33
C LYS A 130 -1.22 -12.45 25.67
N LYS A 131 -0.64 -11.24 25.77
CA LYS A 131 -0.56 -10.48 27.03
C LYS A 131 -1.64 -9.41 27.15
N LEU A 132 -1.88 -8.63 26.09
CA LEU A 132 -2.88 -7.55 26.12
C LEU A 132 -4.29 -8.05 25.83
N LYS A 133 -4.46 -9.30 25.35
CA LYS A 133 -5.77 -9.84 24.91
C LYS A 133 -6.45 -8.87 23.93
N SER A 134 -5.69 -8.43 22.94
CA SER A 134 -6.09 -7.49 21.88
C SER A 134 -5.94 -8.15 20.53
N SER A 135 -6.92 -8.01 19.65
CA SER A 135 -6.83 -8.48 18.26
C SER A 135 -5.77 -7.69 17.48
N ILE A 136 -5.34 -8.21 16.35
CA ILE A 136 -4.44 -7.50 15.44
C ILE A 136 -5.21 -7.14 14.18
N LEU A 137 -5.16 -5.88 13.76
CA LEU A 137 -5.55 -5.46 12.42
C LEU A 137 -4.28 -5.32 11.58
N LEU A 138 -4.20 -6.09 10.51
CA LEU A 138 -3.09 -6.11 9.58
C LEU A 138 -3.61 -5.91 8.15
N TYR A 139 -2.99 -4.99 7.42
CA TYR A 139 -3.11 -4.84 5.99
C TYR A 139 -1.95 -5.58 5.32
N PRO A 140 -2.13 -6.84 4.89
CA PRO A 140 -1.00 -7.66 4.44
C PRO A 140 -0.39 -7.16 3.13
N GLU A 141 -1.14 -6.40 2.34
CA GLU A 141 -0.70 -5.72 1.13
C GLU A 141 0.33 -4.61 1.41
N ALA A 142 0.38 -4.11 2.65
CA ALA A 142 1.29 -3.06 3.14
C ALA A 142 1.28 -1.73 2.33
N SER A 143 0.43 -1.61 1.33
CA SER A 143 0.30 -0.45 0.44
C SER A 143 -1.12 -0.34 -0.08
N TYR A 144 -1.54 0.86 -0.44
CA TYR A 144 -2.76 1.05 -1.21
C TYR A 144 -2.60 0.46 -2.61
N SER A 145 -3.70 -0.09 -3.16
CA SER A 145 -3.74 -0.48 -4.56
C SER A 145 -3.63 0.74 -5.48
N PHE A 146 -2.86 0.63 -6.56
CA PHE A 146 -2.74 1.68 -7.57
C PHE A 146 -3.84 1.56 -8.63
N ASP A 147 -4.08 0.35 -9.10
CA ASP A 147 -4.98 0.03 -10.20
C ASP A 147 -6.32 -0.57 -9.77
N GLY A 148 -6.55 -0.69 -8.47
CA GLY A 148 -7.77 -1.28 -7.92
C GLY A 148 -7.74 -2.80 -7.78
N THR A 149 -6.63 -3.47 -8.11
CA THR A 149 -6.44 -4.91 -7.88
C THR A 149 -5.61 -5.18 -6.64
N ALA A 150 -5.55 -6.44 -6.22
CA ALA A 150 -4.73 -6.89 -5.11
C ALA A 150 -3.24 -6.65 -5.37
N THR A 151 -2.52 -6.25 -4.33
CA THR A 151 -1.06 -6.13 -4.38
C THR A 151 -0.38 -7.41 -3.84
N PRO A 152 0.91 -7.65 -4.15
CA PRO A 152 1.61 -8.84 -3.69
C PRO A 152 1.58 -8.99 -2.17
N LEU A 153 1.26 -10.19 -1.68
CA LEU A 153 1.30 -10.54 -0.26
C LEU A 153 2.67 -11.09 0.14
N PRO A 154 3.13 -10.87 1.39
CA PRO A 154 4.40 -11.41 1.84
C PRO A 154 4.33 -12.94 1.99
N GLU A 155 5.32 -13.65 1.46
CA GLU A 155 5.44 -15.12 1.61
C GLU A 155 5.48 -15.59 3.08
N SER A 156 5.87 -14.71 3.99
CA SER A 156 5.91 -14.97 5.43
C SER A 156 4.55 -14.91 6.11
N LEU A 157 3.48 -14.51 5.41
CA LEU A 157 2.17 -14.28 6.01
C LEU A 157 1.57 -15.56 6.62
N GLY A 158 1.63 -16.70 5.91
CA GLY A 158 1.17 -17.99 6.43
C GLY A 158 1.97 -18.45 7.67
N LYS A 159 3.28 -18.17 7.72
CA LYS A 159 4.10 -18.42 8.92
C LYS A 159 3.67 -17.51 10.07
N CYS A 160 3.35 -16.26 9.80
CA CYS A 160 2.85 -15.30 10.79
C CYS A 160 1.50 -15.75 11.37
N VAL A 161 0.55 -16.17 10.53
CA VAL A 161 -0.74 -16.74 10.96
C VAL A 161 -0.52 -17.91 11.92
N LYS A 162 0.32 -18.89 11.54
CA LYS A 162 0.64 -20.05 12.41
C LYS A 162 1.29 -19.64 13.73
N ALA A 163 2.22 -18.68 13.71
CA ALA A 163 2.93 -18.20 14.89
C ALA A 163 2.01 -17.49 15.88
N LEU A 164 1.03 -16.72 15.40
CA LEU A 164 0.05 -16.04 16.25
C LEU A 164 -0.88 -17.02 16.94
N GLY A 165 -1.31 -18.10 16.26
CA GLY A 165 -2.16 -19.16 16.82
C GLY A 165 -3.49 -18.65 17.36
N VAL A 166 -4.14 -17.76 16.62
CA VAL A 166 -5.46 -17.18 16.92
C VAL A 166 -6.37 -17.28 15.69
N PRO A 167 -7.71 -17.18 15.87
CA PRO A 167 -8.61 -17.13 14.73
C PRO A 167 -8.22 -16.06 13.71
N VAL A 168 -8.34 -16.39 12.43
CA VAL A 168 -8.14 -15.46 11.32
C VAL A 168 -9.50 -14.99 10.81
N VAL A 169 -9.66 -13.68 10.75
CA VAL A 169 -10.87 -13.01 10.27
C VAL A 169 -10.49 -12.15 9.08
N LEU A 170 -11.24 -12.26 8.00
CA LEU A 170 -11.11 -11.41 6.82
C LEU A 170 -12.09 -10.24 6.93
N LEU A 171 -11.62 -9.02 6.72
CA LEU A 171 -12.45 -7.83 6.54
C LEU A 171 -12.19 -7.30 5.12
N ARG A 172 -13.08 -7.64 4.19
CA ARG A 172 -12.98 -7.23 2.79
C ARG A 172 -13.91 -6.06 2.52
N THR A 173 -13.37 -4.96 2.01
CA THR A 173 -14.12 -3.77 1.61
C THR A 173 -14.38 -3.75 0.11
N CYS A 174 -15.57 -3.30 -0.28
CA CYS A 174 -15.98 -3.07 -1.66
C CYS A 174 -16.43 -1.62 -1.82
N GLY A 175 -16.06 -0.98 -2.95
CA GLY A 175 -16.37 0.42 -3.24
C GLY A 175 -15.42 1.44 -2.58
N ALA A 176 -14.61 1.04 -1.60
CA ALA A 176 -13.67 1.92 -0.92
C ALA A 176 -12.63 2.49 -1.90
N PHE A 177 -12.08 1.67 -2.80
CA PHE A 177 -11.20 2.12 -3.87
C PHE A 177 -11.91 3.09 -4.84
N ALA A 178 -13.10 2.75 -5.30
CA ALA A 178 -13.86 3.59 -6.22
C ALA A 178 -14.18 4.97 -5.62
N ARG A 179 -14.37 5.05 -4.29
CA ARG A 179 -14.60 6.29 -3.55
C ARG A 179 -13.37 7.20 -3.49
N ASP A 180 -12.20 6.66 -3.24
CA ASP A 180 -10.99 7.43 -2.91
C ASP A 180 -9.74 6.75 -3.45
N PRO A 181 -9.61 6.60 -4.79
CA PRO A 181 -8.42 5.99 -5.38
C PRO A 181 -7.22 6.90 -5.22
N LEU A 182 -6.08 6.32 -4.88
CA LEU A 182 -4.86 7.05 -4.57
C LEU A 182 -4.40 7.96 -5.72
N TYR A 183 -4.57 7.53 -6.97
CA TYR A 183 -4.17 8.31 -8.15
C TYR A 183 -4.94 9.62 -8.31
N ASN A 184 -6.13 9.73 -7.74
CA ASN A 184 -7.08 10.82 -8.00
C ASN A 184 -6.90 12.07 -7.11
N GLY A 185 -5.71 12.25 -6.53
CA GLY A 185 -5.36 13.47 -5.79
C GLY A 185 -6.10 13.65 -4.47
N LEU A 186 -6.43 12.55 -3.79
CA LEU A 186 -7.19 12.53 -2.52
C LEU A 186 -8.60 13.14 -2.64
N GLN A 187 -9.15 13.19 -3.85
CA GLN A 187 -10.52 13.66 -4.11
C GLN A 187 -11.53 12.56 -3.81
N ASN A 188 -12.49 12.85 -2.94
CA ASN A 188 -13.53 11.90 -2.58
C ASN A 188 -14.66 11.87 -3.61
N ARG A 189 -15.10 10.68 -3.97
CA ARG A 189 -16.25 10.42 -4.85
C ARG A 189 -17.46 9.95 -4.06
N ARG A 190 -18.66 10.15 -4.58
CA ARG A 190 -19.92 9.72 -3.96
C ARG A 190 -20.19 8.25 -4.29
N VAL A 191 -19.58 7.35 -3.54
CA VAL A 191 -19.72 5.90 -3.73
C VAL A 191 -20.22 5.26 -2.44
N ASN A 192 -21.19 4.37 -2.55
CA ASN A 192 -21.59 3.50 -1.46
C ASN A 192 -20.49 2.47 -1.19
N VAL A 193 -20.19 2.26 0.10
CA VAL A 193 -19.14 1.34 0.52
C VAL A 193 -19.75 0.22 1.36
N SER A 194 -19.33 -0.99 1.10
CA SER A 194 -19.70 -2.15 1.90
C SER A 194 -18.48 -2.92 2.37
N ALA A 195 -18.67 -3.80 3.34
CA ALA A 195 -17.66 -4.73 3.78
C ALA A 195 -18.29 -6.09 4.12
N GLU A 196 -17.47 -7.13 4.01
CA GLU A 196 -17.74 -8.45 4.57
C GLU A 196 -16.74 -8.71 5.70
N LEU A 197 -17.23 -9.04 6.89
CA LEU A 197 -16.43 -9.54 8.01
C LEU A 197 -16.66 -11.04 8.13
N ARG A 198 -15.66 -11.86 7.77
CA ARG A 198 -15.79 -13.30 7.70
C ARG A 198 -14.79 -14.02 8.58
N TYR A 199 -15.26 -15.01 9.36
CA TYR A 199 -14.40 -15.96 10.08
C TYR A 199 -13.76 -16.92 9.07
N LEU A 200 -12.45 -16.79 8.84
CA LEU A 200 -11.78 -17.50 7.77
C LEU A 200 -11.15 -18.82 8.23
N LEU A 201 -10.39 -18.80 9.32
CA LEU A 201 -9.70 -19.99 9.85
C LEU A 201 -9.76 -20.00 11.37
N SER A 202 -10.00 -21.19 11.97
CA SER A 202 -9.71 -21.41 13.38
C SER A 202 -8.22 -21.60 13.64
N PRO A 203 -7.75 -21.50 14.89
CA PRO A 203 -6.37 -21.85 15.24
C PRO A 203 -5.98 -23.28 14.86
N GLU A 204 -6.89 -24.25 15.02
CA GLU A 204 -6.72 -25.66 14.69
C GLU A 204 -6.60 -25.83 13.18
N GLU A 205 -7.54 -25.27 12.39
CA GLU A 205 -7.52 -25.29 10.93
C GLU A 205 -6.22 -24.68 10.37
N ALA A 206 -5.72 -23.59 11.00
CA ALA A 206 -4.45 -22.96 10.62
C ALA A 206 -3.23 -23.83 11.02
N ALA A 207 -3.29 -24.51 12.15
CA ALA A 207 -2.21 -25.41 12.59
C ALA A 207 -2.03 -26.62 11.68
N GLU A 208 -3.14 -27.20 11.17
CA GLU A 208 -3.14 -28.37 10.28
C GLU A 208 -2.61 -28.04 8.86
N LYS A 209 -2.75 -26.77 8.41
CA LYS A 209 -2.29 -26.35 7.08
C LYS A 209 -0.80 -26.02 7.08
N SER A 210 -0.11 -26.29 5.97
CA SER A 210 1.22 -25.71 5.73
C SER A 210 1.12 -24.19 5.54
N ALA A 211 2.23 -23.49 5.79
CA ALA A 211 2.30 -22.05 5.55
C ALA A 211 1.96 -21.68 4.09
N ASP A 212 2.40 -22.51 3.14
CA ASP A 212 2.15 -22.29 1.71
C ASP A 212 0.68 -22.47 1.35
N LYS A 213 -0.02 -23.43 1.96
CA LYS A 213 -1.48 -23.59 1.78
C LYS A 213 -2.25 -22.41 2.36
N ILE A 214 -1.78 -21.85 3.49
CA ILE A 214 -2.37 -20.60 4.04
C ILE A 214 -2.10 -19.43 3.11
N ASN A 215 -0.88 -19.30 2.58
CA ASN A 215 -0.55 -18.23 1.63
C ASN A 215 -1.42 -18.33 0.37
N ALA A 216 -1.62 -19.52 -0.18
CA ALA A 216 -2.48 -19.73 -1.35
C ALA A 216 -3.95 -19.35 -1.08
N LEU A 217 -4.49 -19.79 0.08
CA LEU A 217 -5.83 -19.38 0.52
C LEU A 217 -5.96 -17.86 0.63
N LEU A 218 -4.98 -17.21 1.28
CA LEU A 218 -5.01 -15.76 1.45
C LEU A 218 -4.85 -15.02 0.12
N ALA A 219 -4.03 -15.52 -0.80
CA ALA A 219 -3.89 -14.95 -2.15
C ALA A 219 -5.23 -14.98 -2.91
N ASP A 220 -5.98 -16.08 -2.81
CA ASP A 220 -7.31 -16.21 -3.40
C ASP A 220 -8.30 -15.23 -2.75
N GLU A 221 -8.35 -15.17 -1.42
CA GLU A 221 -9.23 -14.29 -0.66
C GLU A 221 -8.97 -12.79 -0.90
N PHE A 222 -7.73 -12.42 -1.20
CA PHE A 222 -7.35 -11.04 -1.53
C PHE A 222 -7.42 -10.75 -3.04
N SER A 223 -7.67 -11.76 -3.88
CA SER A 223 -7.85 -11.58 -5.32
C SER A 223 -9.16 -10.83 -5.61
N PHE A 224 -9.08 -9.52 -5.72
CA PHE A 224 -10.22 -8.64 -5.92
C PHE A 224 -9.89 -7.55 -6.94
N ASP A 225 -10.82 -7.33 -7.87
CA ASP A 225 -10.75 -6.28 -8.89
C ASP A 225 -11.88 -5.27 -8.65
N ASN A 226 -11.51 -4.08 -8.18
CA ASN A 226 -12.47 -3.03 -7.84
C ASN A 226 -13.20 -2.46 -9.07
N PHE A 227 -12.55 -2.36 -10.24
CA PHE A 227 -13.19 -1.88 -11.47
C PHE A 227 -14.18 -2.89 -12.02
N ARG A 228 -13.85 -4.18 -12.01
CA ARG A 228 -14.76 -5.26 -12.39
C ARG A 228 -15.96 -5.32 -11.45
N TRP A 229 -15.70 -5.28 -10.14
CA TRP A 229 -16.76 -5.21 -9.13
C TRP A 229 -17.68 -3.99 -9.36
N GLN A 230 -17.11 -2.82 -9.67
CA GLN A 230 -17.87 -1.62 -9.98
C GLN A 230 -18.82 -1.82 -11.15
N GLN A 231 -18.35 -2.41 -12.24
CA GLN A 231 -19.13 -2.71 -13.45
C GLN A 231 -20.24 -3.72 -13.17
N GLU A 232 -19.90 -4.86 -12.55
CA GLU A 232 -20.83 -5.94 -12.24
C GLU A 232 -21.96 -5.53 -11.29
N ASN A 233 -21.68 -4.59 -10.38
CA ASN A 233 -22.66 -4.08 -9.42
C ASN A 233 -23.32 -2.77 -9.86
N GLY A 234 -23.04 -2.28 -11.07
CA GLY A 234 -23.64 -1.05 -11.62
C GLY A 234 -23.33 0.19 -10.79
N VAL A 235 -22.15 0.26 -10.15
CA VAL A 235 -21.78 1.37 -9.29
C VAL A 235 -21.33 2.56 -10.13
N VAL A 236 -22.18 3.58 -10.19
CA VAL A 236 -21.97 4.79 -10.98
C VAL A 236 -21.08 5.79 -10.26
N VAL A 237 -19.99 6.21 -10.89
CA VAL A 237 -19.08 7.28 -10.46
C VAL A 237 -19.14 8.40 -11.49
N ASN A 238 -19.97 9.40 -11.23
CA ASN A 238 -20.27 10.46 -12.19
C ASN A 238 -19.47 11.77 -11.98
N GLU A 239 -18.51 11.76 -11.05
CA GLU A 239 -17.67 12.91 -10.79
C GLU A 239 -16.87 13.31 -12.04
N PRO A 240 -16.84 14.62 -12.36
CA PRO A 240 -16.18 15.11 -13.57
C PRO A 240 -14.65 15.03 -13.51
N PHE A 241 -14.08 14.70 -12.35
CA PHE A 241 -12.64 14.54 -12.10
C PHE A 241 -12.21 13.07 -11.95
N ARG A 242 -13.04 12.09 -12.37
CA ARG A 242 -12.79 10.65 -12.11
C ARG A 242 -11.53 10.10 -12.78
N ALA A 243 -11.05 10.73 -13.86
CA ALA A 243 -9.80 10.36 -14.52
C ALA A 243 -8.60 11.23 -14.13
N ASP A 244 -8.79 12.26 -13.29
CA ASP A 244 -7.66 13.12 -12.86
C ASP A 244 -6.55 12.27 -12.24
N GLY A 245 -5.33 12.39 -12.78
CA GLY A 245 -4.16 11.68 -12.32
C GLY A 245 -4.10 10.19 -12.64
N LEU A 246 -5.02 9.65 -13.45
CA LEU A 246 -4.98 8.24 -13.88
C LEU A 246 -3.69 7.89 -14.65
N ASN A 247 -3.05 8.89 -15.27
CA ASN A 247 -1.73 8.76 -15.90
C ASN A 247 -0.61 8.37 -14.92
N ARG A 248 -0.78 8.56 -13.60
CA ARG A 248 0.16 8.07 -12.59
C ARG A 248 0.23 6.55 -12.57
N VAL A 249 -0.89 5.90 -12.87
CA VAL A 249 -0.99 4.45 -12.95
C VAL A 249 -0.73 4.00 -14.38
N LEU A 250 -1.43 4.58 -15.35
CA LEU A 250 -1.34 4.24 -16.78
C LEU A 250 -0.32 5.17 -17.46
N TYR A 251 0.96 4.93 -17.19
CA TYR A 251 2.06 5.82 -17.58
C TYR A 251 2.59 5.58 -19.00
N LYS A 252 2.29 4.41 -19.60
CA LYS A 252 2.76 4.01 -20.94
C LYS A 252 1.60 3.94 -21.92
N CYS A 253 1.68 4.67 -23.03
CA CYS A 253 0.66 4.64 -24.06
C CYS A 253 0.66 3.30 -24.81
N PRO A 254 -0.49 2.58 -24.93
CA PRO A 254 -0.51 1.29 -25.62
C PRO A 254 -0.52 1.41 -27.14
N HIS A 255 -0.69 2.62 -27.70
CA HIS A 255 -0.70 2.87 -29.14
C HIS A 255 0.69 3.21 -29.69
N CYS A 256 1.41 4.12 -29.05
CA CYS A 256 2.75 4.55 -29.52
C CYS A 256 3.89 4.02 -28.66
N GLY A 257 3.62 3.44 -27.48
CA GLY A 257 4.65 2.93 -26.57
C GLY A 257 5.36 4.00 -25.74
N THR A 258 5.09 5.29 -25.97
CA THR A 258 5.73 6.39 -25.24
C THR A 258 5.32 6.39 -23.76
N GLU A 259 6.28 6.64 -22.88
CA GLU A 259 6.10 6.70 -21.43
C GLU A 259 6.11 8.15 -20.93
N GLY A 260 5.29 8.42 -19.88
CA GLY A 260 5.24 9.73 -19.21
C GLY A 260 4.56 10.85 -20.01
N GLU A 261 4.02 10.54 -21.20
CA GLU A 261 3.29 11.50 -22.05
C GLU A 261 1.75 11.31 -21.99
N THR A 262 1.27 10.45 -21.11
CA THR A 262 -0.16 10.35 -20.79
C THR A 262 -0.57 11.44 -19.79
N GLU A 263 -1.75 12.00 -19.97
CA GLU A 263 -2.38 12.98 -19.07
C GLU A 263 -3.80 12.56 -18.73
N GLY A 264 -4.08 12.32 -17.44
CA GLY A 264 -5.42 12.09 -16.93
C GLY A 264 -6.02 13.39 -16.41
N ARG A 265 -7.09 13.87 -17.04
CA ARG A 265 -7.76 15.10 -16.65
C ARG A 265 -9.27 15.02 -16.92
N GLY A 266 -10.05 15.40 -15.92
CA GLY A 266 -11.50 15.36 -16.03
C GLY A 266 -12.00 13.92 -16.10
N THR A 267 -12.52 13.52 -17.24
CA THR A 267 -12.98 12.16 -17.51
C THR A 267 -12.11 11.43 -18.53
N GLU A 268 -11.05 12.06 -19.01
CA GLU A 268 -10.23 11.58 -20.12
C GLU A 268 -8.79 11.24 -19.69
N LEU A 269 -8.20 10.31 -20.42
CA LEU A 269 -6.77 10.00 -20.43
C LEU A 269 -6.27 10.19 -21.87
N ILE A 270 -5.34 11.10 -22.08
CA ILE A 270 -4.86 11.52 -23.39
C ILE A 270 -3.36 11.27 -23.48
N CYS A 271 -2.89 10.64 -24.56
CA CYS A 271 -1.48 10.62 -24.88
C CYS A 271 -1.11 11.90 -25.65
N ARG A 272 -0.19 12.69 -25.14
CA ARG A 272 0.25 13.93 -25.75
C ARG A 272 1.14 13.72 -26.99
N ASP A 273 1.73 12.53 -27.12
CA ASP A 273 2.61 12.17 -28.21
C ASP A 273 1.82 11.77 -29.48
N CYS A 274 0.94 10.75 -29.37
CA CYS A 274 0.16 10.25 -30.51
C CYS A 274 -1.28 10.78 -30.59
N GLY A 275 -1.75 11.51 -29.60
CA GLY A 275 -3.09 12.13 -29.56
C GLY A 275 -4.23 11.14 -29.31
N VAL A 276 -3.96 9.87 -28.97
CA VAL A 276 -5.03 8.94 -28.61
C VAL A 276 -5.74 9.35 -27.34
N ARG A 277 -7.07 9.22 -27.32
CA ARG A 277 -7.95 9.62 -26.21
C ARG A 277 -8.78 8.44 -25.73
N TYR A 278 -8.75 8.24 -24.41
CA TYR A 278 -9.61 7.32 -23.69
C TYR A 278 -10.50 8.10 -22.73
N ARG A 279 -11.77 7.77 -22.68
CA ARG A 279 -12.71 8.24 -21.68
C ARG A 279 -12.90 7.17 -20.60
N LEU A 280 -12.72 7.54 -19.34
CA LEU A 280 -13.12 6.71 -18.22
C LEU A 280 -14.63 6.88 -18.01
N THR A 281 -15.40 5.84 -18.25
CA THR A 281 -16.86 5.87 -18.10
C THR A 281 -17.29 5.96 -16.63
N GLU A 282 -18.55 6.22 -16.39
CA GLU A 282 -19.14 6.26 -15.06
C GLU A 282 -19.14 4.90 -14.36
N LEU A 283 -19.08 3.81 -15.12
CA LEU A 283 -18.96 2.44 -14.63
C LEU A 283 -17.51 1.96 -14.54
N GLY A 284 -16.52 2.84 -14.79
CA GLY A 284 -15.10 2.51 -14.66
C GLY A 284 -14.50 1.75 -15.85
N ALA A 285 -15.22 1.66 -16.99
CA ALA A 285 -14.66 1.14 -18.23
C ALA A 285 -13.88 2.24 -18.97
N LEU A 286 -12.92 1.84 -19.81
CA LEU A 286 -12.20 2.72 -20.73
C LEU A 286 -12.80 2.59 -22.13
N GLU A 287 -13.17 3.70 -22.73
CA GLU A 287 -13.65 3.80 -24.12
C GLU A 287 -12.66 4.66 -24.91
N CYS A 288 -12.13 4.13 -26.01
CA CYS A 288 -11.25 4.89 -26.90
C CYS A 288 -12.13 5.69 -27.88
N GLU A 289 -11.89 7.00 -28.00
CA GLU A 289 -12.75 7.89 -28.78
C GLU A 289 -12.29 8.06 -30.23
N ASN A 290 -11.00 7.90 -30.50
CA ASN A 290 -10.41 8.27 -31.81
C ASN A 290 -9.52 7.17 -32.43
N ALA A 291 -9.53 5.96 -31.85
CA ALA A 291 -8.82 4.78 -32.36
C ALA A 291 -9.55 3.49 -31.92
N GLU A 292 -9.07 2.33 -32.35
CA GLU A 292 -9.49 1.05 -31.79
C GLU A 292 -8.97 0.90 -30.35
N ALA A 293 -9.83 0.59 -29.39
CA ALA A 293 -9.44 0.42 -27.99
C ALA A 293 -8.48 -0.75 -27.82
N LYS A 294 -7.29 -0.50 -27.31
CA LYS A 294 -6.33 -1.55 -26.91
C LYS A 294 -6.70 -2.17 -25.57
N PHE A 295 -7.26 -1.36 -24.68
CA PHE A 295 -7.76 -1.78 -23.37
C PHE A 295 -9.08 -1.08 -23.07
N THR A 296 -10.00 -1.85 -22.49
CA THR A 296 -11.30 -1.35 -21.99
C THR A 296 -11.36 -1.39 -20.46
N HIS A 297 -10.32 -1.90 -19.81
CA HIS A 297 -10.24 -2.13 -18.38
C HIS A 297 -8.91 -1.61 -17.82
N VAL A 298 -8.96 -0.79 -16.76
CA VAL A 298 -7.77 -0.17 -16.17
C VAL A 298 -6.76 -1.20 -15.67
N PRO A 299 -7.15 -2.26 -14.93
CA PRO A 299 -6.21 -3.29 -14.49
C PRO A 299 -5.53 -4.06 -15.64
N ASP A 300 -6.21 -4.29 -16.75
CA ASP A 300 -5.61 -4.99 -17.89
C ASP A 300 -4.52 -4.15 -18.54
N TRP A 301 -4.71 -2.83 -18.62
CA TRP A 301 -3.67 -1.92 -19.09
C TRP A 301 -2.48 -1.91 -18.14
N TYR A 302 -2.71 -1.81 -16.83
CA TYR A 302 -1.64 -1.84 -15.84
C TYR A 302 -0.89 -3.19 -15.83
N ALA A 303 -1.59 -4.30 -16.05
CA ALA A 303 -0.98 -5.63 -16.20
C ALA A 303 -0.10 -5.71 -17.47
N TRP A 304 -0.51 -5.07 -18.59
CA TRP A 304 0.32 -4.96 -19.77
C TRP A 304 1.58 -4.11 -19.51
N GLU A 305 1.47 -3.01 -18.78
CA GLU A 305 2.65 -2.23 -18.37
C GLU A 305 3.63 -3.05 -17.51
N ARG A 306 3.11 -3.90 -16.61
CA ARG A 306 3.91 -4.87 -15.86
C ARG A 306 4.65 -5.83 -16.77
N ALA A 307 3.99 -6.35 -17.81
CA ALA A 307 4.62 -7.23 -18.79
C ALA A 307 5.72 -6.51 -19.57
N CYS A 308 5.50 -5.25 -19.97
CA CYS A 308 6.53 -4.43 -20.63
C CYS A 308 7.77 -4.24 -19.73
N VAL A 309 7.55 -3.88 -18.45
CA VAL A 309 8.65 -3.73 -17.48
C VAL A 309 9.39 -5.04 -17.27
N ARG A 310 8.68 -6.16 -17.21
CA ARG A 310 9.27 -7.50 -17.10
C ARG A 310 10.18 -7.80 -18.30
N GLU A 311 9.72 -7.50 -19.49
CA GLU A 311 10.51 -7.66 -20.74
C GLU A 311 11.74 -6.76 -20.73
N GLU A 312 11.61 -5.49 -20.34
CA GLU A 312 12.74 -4.56 -20.20
C GLU A 312 13.81 -5.10 -19.22
N LEU A 313 13.40 -5.70 -18.11
CA LEU A 313 14.31 -6.32 -17.14
C LEU A 313 15.01 -7.56 -17.71
N GLU A 314 14.31 -8.43 -18.42
CA GLU A 314 14.85 -9.65 -19.04
C GLU A 314 15.83 -9.32 -20.19
N GLN A 315 15.57 -8.25 -20.93
CA GLN A 315 16.45 -7.73 -21.99
C GLN A 315 17.61 -6.89 -21.47
N GLY A 316 17.61 -6.52 -20.17
CA GLY A 316 18.62 -5.65 -19.56
C GLY A 316 18.53 -4.19 -20.00
N SER A 317 17.41 -3.77 -20.58
CA SER A 317 17.16 -2.39 -21.02
C SER A 317 16.51 -1.50 -19.97
N TYR A 318 15.96 -2.09 -18.89
CA TYR A 318 15.33 -1.33 -17.81
C TYR A 318 16.33 -0.47 -17.05
N LEU A 319 16.04 0.82 -16.94
CA LEU A 319 16.79 1.78 -16.13
C LEU A 319 15.89 2.90 -15.65
N LEU A 320 15.80 3.08 -14.34
CA LEU A 320 15.40 4.35 -13.74
C LEU A 320 16.67 5.14 -13.40
N ASP A 321 16.73 6.40 -13.78
CA ASP A 321 17.79 7.34 -13.38
C ASP A 321 17.18 8.74 -13.24
N ALA A 322 16.69 9.07 -12.05
CA ALA A 322 15.91 10.26 -11.79
C ALA A 322 16.59 11.18 -10.76
N PRO A 323 16.59 12.51 -10.97
CA PRO A 323 16.91 13.45 -9.93
C PRO A 323 15.81 13.40 -8.86
N VAL A 324 16.19 13.50 -7.58
CA VAL A 324 15.25 13.40 -6.46
C VAL A 324 15.57 14.43 -5.38
N SER A 325 14.53 14.99 -4.76
CA SER A 325 14.66 15.60 -3.45
C SER A 325 14.57 14.52 -2.39
N ILE A 326 15.44 14.58 -1.38
CA ILE A 326 15.63 13.50 -0.41
C ILE A 326 15.18 13.94 0.97
N CYS A 327 14.28 13.16 1.55
CA CYS A 327 13.95 13.24 2.97
C CYS A 327 14.39 11.95 3.68
N VAL A 328 14.77 12.09 4.96
CA VAL A 328 15.27 10.98 5.78
C VAL A 328 14.46 10.86 7.06
N MET A 329 14.15 9.63 7.46
CA MET A 329 13.59 9.32 8.78
C MET A 329 14.50 8.39 9.55
N VAL A 330 14.94 8.82 10.73
CA VAL A 330 15.74 8.01 11.68
C VAL A 330 14.99 7.71 12.98
N ASN A 331 13.97 8.52 13.30
CA ASN A 331 13.11 8.38 14.48
C ASN A 331 11.72 8.99 14.23
N PHE A 332 10.83 8.95 15.23
CA PHE A 332 9.45 9.43 15.12
C PHE A 332 9.26 10.91 15.49
N ARG A 333 10.32 11.70 15.56
CA ARG A 333 10.20 13.14 15.90
C ARG A 333 9.82 13.98 14.69
N GLN A 334 10.47 13.73 13.56
CA GLN A 334 10.34 14.51 12.33
C GLN A 334 10.90 13.78 11.12
N ILE A 335 10.51 14.22 9.94
CA ILE A 335 11.18 13.91 8.68
C ILE A 335 12.20 15.01 8.41
N CYS A 336 13.43 14.65 8.02
CA CYS A 336 14.50 15.60 7.72
C CYS A 336 14.67 15.71 6.21
N ARG A 337 14.43 16.89 5.62
CA ARG A 337 14.82 17.16 4.23
C ARG A 337 16.32 17.45 4.23
N VAL A 338 17.09 16.64 3.51
CA VAL A 338 18.54 16.62 3.60
C VAL A 338 19.25 17.11 2.33
N GLY A 339 18.51 17.34 1.25
CA GLY A 339 19.04 17.89 0.01
C GLY A 339 18.55 17.12 -1.23
N GLU A 340 19.29 17.31 -2.30
CA GLU A 340 19.03 16.72 -3.61
C GLU A 340 19.96 15.55 -3.89
N GLY A 341 19.56 14.69 -4.81
CA GLY A 341 20.35 13.55 -5.23
C GLY A 341 19.84 12.90 -6.49
N ARG A 342 20.29 11.67 -6.69
CA ARG A 342 19.94 10.84 -7.83
C ARG A 342 19.55 9.46 -7.37
N LEU A 343 18.36 9.02 -7.76
CA LEU A 343 17.87 7.67 -7.55
C LEU A 343 18.01 6.87 -8.83
N ARG A 344 18.79 5.80 -8.78
CA ARG A 344 18.94 4.83 -9.86
C ARG A 344 18.33 3.49 -9.43
N HIS A 345 17.65 2.81 -10.36
CA HIS A 345 17.18 1.44 -10.20
C HIS A 345 17.41 0.68 -11.51
N ASP A 346 18.11 -0.44 -11.40
CA ASP A 346 18.41 -1.33 -12.52
C ASP A 346 18.43 -2.80 -12.03
N ALA A 347 18.96 -3.72 -12.85
CA ALA A 347 19.06 -5.15 -12.51
C ALA A 347 19.85 -5.47 -11.22
N ASN A 348 20.63 -4.49 -10.69
CA ASN A 348 21.38 -4.60 -9.43
C ASN A 348 20.58 -4.08 -8.20
N GLY A 349 19.40 -3.51 -8.41
CA GLY A 349 18.59 -2.89 -7.40
C GLY A 349 18.72 -1.37 -7.35
N PHE A 350 18.45 -0.78 -6.19
CA PHE A 350 18.48 0.67 -6.00
C PHE A 350 19.87 1.17 -5.60
N ARG A 351 20.25 2.34 -6.13
CA ARG A 351 21.34 3.16 -5.64
C ARG A 351 20.84 4.61 -5.50
N LEU A 352 21.04 5.18 -4.33
CA LEU A 352 20.72 6.58 -4.03
C LEU A 352 22.01 7.31 -3.70
N THR A 353 22.35 8.32 -4.49
CA THR A 353 23.51 9.20 -4.25
C THR A 353 23.04 10.63 -4.10
N GLY A 354 23.73 11.44 -3.28
CA GLY A 354 23.31 12.83 -3.11
C GLY A 354 23.98 13.55 -1.94
N CYS A 355 23.34 14.61 -1.49
CA CYS A 355 23.77 15.41 -0.34
C CYS A 355 25.23 15.89 -0.46
N GLY A 356 25.63 16.36 -1.66
CA GLY A 356 27.00 16.81 -1.92
C GLY A 356 28.06 15.69 -1.86
N GLY A 357 27.71 14.47 -2.24
CA GLY A 357 28.58 13.30 -2.22
C GLY A 357 28.66 12.57 -0.87
N LYS A 358 27.91 12.99 0.14
CA LYS A 358 27.89 12.39 1.48
C LYS A 358 26.94 11.20 1.60
N LEU A 359 26.00 11.05 0.67
CA LEU A 359 25.07 9.94 0.61
C LEU A 359 25.42 9.05 -0.58
N ASP A 360 25.68 7.77 -0.30
CA ASP A 360 25.73 6.67 -1.27
C ASP A 360 25.14 5.43 -0.58
N PHE A 361 23.88 5.13 -0.92
CA PHE A 361 23.13 4.02 -0.34
C PHE A 361 22.71 3.05 -1.45
N THR A 362 22.82 1.75 -1.19
CA THR A 362 22.41 0.70 -2.11
C THR A 362 21.43 -0.26 -1.45
N GLN A 363 20.40 -0.69 -2.20
CA GLN A 363 19.44 -1.71 -1.77
C GLN A 363 19.36 -2.81 -2.82
N LYS A 364 19.68 -4.04 -2.43
CA LYS A 364 19.64 -5.20 -3.34
C LYS A 364 18.20 -5.57 -3.69
N PRO A 365 17.96 -6.18 -4.88
CA PRO A 365 16.62 -6.57 -5.31
C PRO A 365 15.89 -7.49 -4.33
N GLU A 366 16.62 -8.44 -3.71
CA GLU A 366 16.04 -9.46 -2.83
C GLU A 366 15.65 -8.92 -1.44
N THR A 367 15.99 -7.67 -1.15
CA THR A 367 15.72 -7.05 0.16
C THR A 367 14.21 -6.87 0.40
N SER A 368 13.46 -6.65 -0.69
CA SER A 368 12.03 -6.30 -0.59
C SER A 368 11.24 -6.91 -1.74
N TYR A 369 10.12 -7.57 -1.43
CA TYR A 369 9.24 -8.19 -2.43
C TYR A 369 8.34 -7.19 -3.17
N SER A 370 8.25 -5.96 -2.69
CA SER A 370 7.57 -4.83 -3.33
C SER A 370 8.21 -3.52 -2.87
N LEU A 371 7.73 -2.40 -3.35
CA LEU A 371 8.29 -1.08 -3.09
C LEU A 371 7.30 -0.22 -2.30
N TYR A 372 7.77 0.44 -1.23
CA TYR A 372 7.01 1.51 -0.63
C TYR A 372 7.02 2.74 -1.55
N ALA A 373 5.94 2.88 -2.30
CA ALA A 373 5.71 3.99 -3.21
C ALA A 373 4.31 4.55 -2.95
N ASP A 374 4.11 5.85 -3.08
CA ASP A 374 2.86 6.52 -2.76
C ASP A 374 2.68 7.77 -3.63
N TYR A 375 1.42 8.14 -3.85
CA TYR A 375 1.05 9.39 -4.49
C TYR A 375 0.55 10.39 -3.44
N PHE A 376 0.94 11.66 -3.60
CA PHE A 376 0.58 12.73 -2.66
C PHE A 376 0.96 12.44 -1.20
N TRP A 377 2.05 11.69 -0.97
CA TRP A 377 2.48 11.28 0.36
C TRP A 377 2.52 12.46 1.33
N TYR A 378 1.63 12.45 2.31
CA TYR A 378 1.39 13.55 3.27
C TYR A 378 1.26 14.94 2.64
N GLU A 379 0.73 15.05 1.41
CA GLU A 379 0.61 16.30 0.62
C GLU A 379 1.97 16.92 0.22
N LEU A 380 3.07 16.16 0.31
CA LEU A 380 4.41 16.61 -0.10
C LEU A 380 4.71 16.29 -1.56
N GLY A 381 4.20 15.18 -2.07
CA GLY A 381 4.42 14.75 -3.45
C GLY A 381 4.42 13.25 -3.63
N ASP A 382 4.64 12.84 -4.88
CA ASP A 382 4.75 11.44 -5.26
C ASP A 382 6.12 10.92 -4.82
N MET A 383 6.18 9.73 -4.23
CA MET A 383 7.31 9.31 -3.41
C MET A 383 7.68 7.84 -3.65
N ILE A 384 8.99 7.60 -3.64
CA ILE A 384 9.61 6.27 -3.60
C ILE A 384 10.43 6.18 -2.30
N CYS A 385 10.18 5.17 -1.48
CA CYS A 385 10.91 4.97 -0.24
C CYS A 385 11.77 3.71 -0.31
N ILE A 386 13.06 3.89 -0.05
CA ILE A 386 14.05 2.82 0.13
C ILE A 386 14.72 2.97 1.49
N GLY A 387 15.46 1.97 1.94
CA GLY A 387 16.17 2.08 3.22
C GLY A 387 16.38 0.75 3.91
N ASP A 388 16.80 0.83 5.16
CA ASP A 388 17.09 -0.31 6.01
C ASP A 388 16.44 -0.16 7.40
N ARG A 389 16.90 -0.96 8.38
CA ARG A 389 16.38 -0.92 9.75
C ARG A 389 16.70 0.39 10.47
N ASP A 390 17.70 1.13 10.03
CA ASP A 390 18.18 2.33 10.71
C ASP A 390 17.66 3.61 10.09
N VAL A 391 17.56 3.65 8.75
CA VAL A 391 17.22 4.85 7.99
C VAL A 391 16.24 4.52 6.87
N LEU A 392 15.19 5.34 6.75
CA LEU A 392 14.32 5.38 5.57
C LEU A 392 14.61 6.64 4.77
N TYR A 393 14.80 6.46 3.47
CA TYR A 393 15.01 7.52 2.49
C TYR A 393 13.74 7.67 1.65
N TYR A 394 13.08 8.81 1.78
CA TYR A 394 11.93 9.19 0.97
C TYR A 394 12.43 10.05 -0.18
N CYS A 395 12.39 9.48 -1.37
CA CYS A 395 12.85 10.08 -2.61
C CYS A 395 11.65 10.64 -3.37
N PHE A 396 11.65 11.95 -3.61
CA PHE A 396 10.63 12.64 -4.39
C PHE A 396 11.19 12.92 -5.78
N PRO A 397 10.79 12.15 -6.81
CA PRO A 397 11.27 12.34 -8.18
C PRO A 397 10.99 13.76 -8.68
N GLN A 398 12.01 14.34 -9.31
CA GLN A 398 11.94 15.66 -9.92
C GLN A 398 12.03 15.50 -11.45
N GLY A 399 11.19 16.21 -12.19
CA GLY A 399 11.19 16.14 -13.65
C GLY A 399 9.83 15.83 -14.25
N LYS A 400 9.80 15.57 -15.55
CA LYS A 400 8.59 15.23 -16.28
C LYS A 400 8.34 13.71 -16.23
N GLY A 401 7.07 13.34 -16.20
CA GLY A 401 6.61 11.95 -16.27
C GLY A 401 6.51 11.27 -14.91
N ASP A 402 5.57 10.35 -14.83
CA ASP A 402 5.31 9.54 -13.62
C ASP A 402 6.20 8.30 -13.62
N VAL A 403 7.12 8.24 -12.68
CA VAL A 403 8.07 7.11 -12.55
C VAL A 403 7.71 6.15 -11.40
N VAL A 404 6.75 6.54 -10.54
CA VAL A 404 6.45 5.81 -9.30
C VAL A 404 5.84 4.43 -9.58
N ALA A 405 4.84 4.36 -10.47
CA ALA A 405 4.20 3.10 -10.85
C ALA A 405 5.21 2.16 -11.55
N LYS A 406 5.93 2.65 -12.56
CA LYS A 406 6.95 1.88 -13.28
C LYS A 406 8.00 1.31 -12.32
N THR A 407 8.51 2.14 -11.41
CA THR A 407 9.53 1.72 -10.44
C THR A 407 9.00 0.65 -9.49
N ARG A 408 7.75 0.76 -9.04
CA ARG A 408 7.13 -0.27 -8.20
C ARG A 408 6.99 -1.59 -8.95
N LEU A 409 6.46 -1.55 -10.18
CA LEU A 409 6.36 -2.74 -11.05
C LEU A 409 7.73 -3.39 -11.27
N ALA A 410 8.76 -2.58 -11.56
CA ALA A 410 10.12 -3.06 -11.77
C ALA A 410 10.72 -3.71 -10.51
N ALA A 411 10.51 -3.11 -9.33
CA ALA A 411 10.99 -3.70 -8.08
C ALA A 411 10.33 -5.07 -7.79
N GLU A 412 9.02 -5.18 -8.04
CA GLU A 412 8.27 -6.43 -7.87
C GLU A 412 8.71 -7.52 -8.86
N GLU A 413 8.85 -7.17 -10.15
CA GLU A 413 9.26 -8.14 -11.18
C GLU A 413 10.73 -8.55 -11.02
N LEU A 414 11.62 -7.61 -10.68
CA LEU A 414 13.02 -7.91 -10.40
C LEU A 414 13.19 -8.85 -9.21
N TYR A 415 12.42 -8.63 -8.12
CA TYR A 415 12.40 -9.55 -6.99
C TYR A 415 12.02 -10.98 -7.41
N LYS A 416 10.95 -11.13 -8.22
CA LYS A 416 10.50 -12.43 -8.74
C LYS A 416 11.58 -13.10 -9.59
N LEU A 417 12.23 -12.35 -10.49
CA LEU A 417 13.35 -12.83 -11.33
C LEU A 417 14.49 -13.34 -10.47
N LYS A 418 14.96 -12.55 -9.50
CA LYS A 418 16.06 -12.94 -8.61
C LYS A 418 15.73 -14.15 -7.74
N ARG A 419 14.48 -14.28 -7.30
CA ARG A 419 14.00 -15.45 -6.58
C ARG A 419 14.01 -16.70 -7.45
N ALA A 420 13.55 -16.62 -8.70
CA ALA A 420 13.58 -17.73 -9.66
C ALA A 420 15.03 -18.17 -9.98
N GLU A 421 15.93 -17.20 -10.24
CA GLU A 421 17.36 -17.48 -10.44
C GLU A 421 18.00 -18.22 -9.27
N ARG A 422 17.66 -17.80 -8.02
CA ARG A 422 18.17 -18.43 -6.82
C ARG A 422 17.59 -19.84 -6.61
N ALA A 423 16.33 -20.06 -6.89
CA ALA A 423 15.70 -21.37 -6.81
C ALA A 423 16.36 -22.34 -7.81
N ALA A 424 16.59 -21.90 -9.05
CA ALA A 424 17.26 -22.71 -10.07
C ALA A 424 18.73 -23.06 -9.75
N LYS A 425 19.43 -22.23 -8.95
CA LYS A 425 20.81 -22.52 -8.52
C LYS A 425 20.91 -23.47 -7.34
N ASN A 426 19.82 -23.63 -6.57
CA ASN A 426 19.78 -24.42 -5.33
C ASN A 426 19.02 -25.76 -5.50
N GLY A 427 18.39 -26.01 -6.65
CA GLY A 427 17.75 -27.26 -7.05
C GLY A 427 18.61 -28.00 -8.08
#